data_e496be8c378939c6301e531cc281ccb3
#
_entry.id   e496be8c378939c6301e531cc281ccb3
#
_cell.length_a   1.000
_cell.length_b   1.000
_cell.length_c   1.000
_cell.angle_alpha   90.00
_cell.angle_beta   90.00
_cell.angle_gamma   90.00
#
_symmetry.space_group_name_H-M   'P 1'
#
loop_
_entity.id
_entity.type
_entity.pdbx_description
1 polymer ?
#
loop_
_entity_poly.entity_id
_entity_poly.type
_entity_poly.pdbx_seq_one_letter_code
_entity_poly.pdbx_strand_id
1 'polypeptide(L)'
;IDESKSYIEFLSKVEDEKKKSEYKILCQNEDFIKAIRFIENQLPIKRVYEFVILKYLISHDFCDEKIAFKILGKYLKKVSKDTIIHSFYYLNQDYFDSGQISRYLKLIDFDGKKIVKTKEFESLLENLKYKEIFEDSINYGIYTYEEEFGTADFAMPFLKLYTKYNMLNIAQLCNFPKIHSSFRGSGFLKYQDDFFLFINLEKEKFSKSAIYHNAFLSKDTFTYQSKPSQSQDKGDGQRLVENQKHKVKLHIFVRKFVQVDKKTQEFIYLGFANSVKYSGNRPISLELKLEIPLDNRLFEEFTKVI
;
A
#
# COMPACT_ATOMS: atom_id res chain seq x y z
N ILE A 1 18.03 -6.32 -10.78
CA ILE A 1 17.21 -5.29 -10.08
C ILE A 1 17.38 -5.42 -8.56
N ASP A 2 17.58 -6.64 -8.03
CA ASP A 2 17.61 -6.88 -6.58
C ASP A 2 18.73 -6.19 -5.79
N GLU A 3 19.80 -5.70 -6.45
CA GLU A 3 20.92 -5.02 -5.80
C GLU A 3 20.91 -3.49 -5.95
N SER A 4 20.04 -2.95 -6.78
CA SER A 4 19.93 -1.50 -7.01
C SER A 4 18.76 -0.93 -6.23
N LYS A 5 18.97 0.18 -5.53
CA LYS A 5 17.97 0.82 -4.66
C LYS A 5 17.11 1.85 -5.39
N SER A 6 17.45 2.14 -6.65
CA SER A 6 16.68 3.01 -7.55
C SER A 6 16.88 2.58 -9.01
N TYR A 7 15.97 3.01 -9.90
CA TYR A 7 16.08 2.76 -11.33
C TYR A 7 17.35 3.37 -11.93
N ILE A 8 17.73 4.56 -11.50
CA ILE A 8 18.96 5.24 -11.95
C ILE A 8 20.22 4.46 -11.54
N GLU A 9 20.25 3.90 -10.31
CA GLU A 9 21.36 3.02 -9.90
C GLU A 9 21.39 1.73 -10.74
N PHE A 10 20.26 1.21 -11.16
CA PHE A 10 20.18 0.08 -12.08
C PHE A 10 20.75 0.46 -13.45
N LEU A 11 20.31 1.58 -14.04
CA LEU A 11 20.81 2.05 -15.33
C LEU A 11 22.33 2.31 -15.32
N SER A 12 22.87 2.80 -14.20
CA SER A 12 24.33 3.00 -14.05
C SER A 12 25.15 1.71 -14.11
N LYS A 13 24.52 0.55 -14.08
CA LYS A 13 25.15 -0.78 -14.13
C LYS A 13 24.94 -1.51 -15.46
N VAL A 14 23.81 -1.28 -16.13
CA VAL A 14 23.35 -2.12 -17.27
C VAL A 14 23.34 -1.43 -18.63
N GLU A 15 23.34 -0.11 -18.68
CA GLU A 15 23.35 0.67 -19.93
C GLU A 15 24.69 0.55 -20.71
N ASP A 16 24.72 1.09 -21.93
CA ASP A 16 25.97 1.23 -22.68
C ASP A 16 26.99 2.12 -21.95
N GLU A 17 28.29 1.98 -22.26
CA GLU A 17 29.35 2.62 -21.47
C GLU A 17 29.26 4.15 -21.41
N LYS A 18 28.74 4.80 -22.45
CA LYS A 18 28.54 6.25 -22.45
C LYS A 18 27.45 6.69 -21.48
N LYS A 19 26.28 6.10 -21.59
CA LYS A 19 25.14 6.36 -20.70
C LYS A 19 25.44 5.91 -19.28
N LYS A 20 26.09 4.76 -19.11
CA LYS A 20 26.53 4.24 -17.81
C LYS A 20 27.42 5.26 -17.07
N SER A 21 28.33 5.91 -17.78
CA SER A 21 29.18 6.97 -17.20
C SER A 21 28.35 8.17 -16.75
N GLU A 22 27.38 8.60 -17.55
CA GLU A 22 26.45 9.68 -17.21
C GLU A 22 25.65 9.35 -15.93
N TYR A 23 25.02 8.19 -15.88
CA TYR A 23 24.25 7.77 -14.70
C TYR A 23 25.13 7.60 -13.45
N LYS A 24 26.37 7.12 -13.59
CA LYS A 24 27.31 7.05 -12.46
C LYS A 24 27.63 8.43 -11.87
N ILE A 25 27.76 9.46 -12.72
CA ILE A 25 27.98 10.84 -12.26
C ILE A 25 26.72 11.33 -11.50
N LEU A 26 25.53 11.12 -12.03
CA LEU A 26 24.29 11.49 -11.36
C LEU A 26 24.15 10.80 -9.99
N CYS A 27 24.55 9.53 -9.88
CA CYS A 27 24.51 8.77 -8.63
C CYS A 27 25.52 9.27 -7.56
N GLN A 28 26.46 10.16 -7.88
CA GLN A 28 27.38 10.75 -6.89
C GLN A 28 26.69 11.80 -6.00
N ASN A 29 25.57 12.38 -6.44
CA ASN A 29 24.81 13.31 -5.63
C ASN A 29 23.87 12.52 -4.69
N GLU A 30 24.20 12.49 -3.40
CA GLU A 30 23.46 11.73 -2.40
C GLU A 30 22.02 12.24 -2.21
N ASP A 31 21.83 13.57 -2.25
CA ASP A 31 20.49 14.17 -2.10
C ASP A 31 19.61 13.85 -3.29
N PHE A 32 20.15 13.87 -4.52
CA PHE A 32 19.42 13.42 -5.70
C PHE A 32 19.00 11.96 -5.58
N ILE A 33 19.91 11.08 -5.16
CA ILE A 33 19.58 9.65 -4.97
C ILE A 33 18.53 9.44 -3.88
N LYS A 34 18.60 10.16 -2.76
CA LYS A 34 17.58 10.11 -1.70
C LYS A 34 16.23 10.64 -2.19
N ALA A 35 16.24 11.69 -3.02
CA ALA A 35 15.03 12.27 -3.60
C ALA A 35 14.34 11.30 -4.58
N ILE A 36 15.10 10.73 -5.53
CA ILE A 36 14.53 9.80 -6.52
C ILE A 36 14.02 8.51 -5.86
N ARG A 37 14.74 7.98 -4.86
CA ARG A 37 14.27 6.83 -4.06
C ARG A 37 12.95 7.11 -3.34
N PHE A 38 12.74 8.32 -2.84
CA PHE A 38 11.47 8.70 -2.23
C PHE A 38 10.31 8.65 -3.23
N ILE A 39 10.52 9.17 -4.45
CA ILE A 39 9.52 9.13 -5.52
C ILE A 39 9.26 7.69 -5.96
N GLU A 40 10.31 6.92 -6.23
CA GLU A 40 10.21 5.55 -6.73
C GLU A 40 9.65 4.56 -5.69
N ASN A 41 9.83 4.83 -4.38
CA ASN A 41 9.24 4.02 -3.31
C ASN A 41 7.70 3.99 -3.36
N GLN A 42 7.08 4.94 -4.04
CA GLN A 42 5.63 5.04 -4.21
C GLN A 42 5.11 4.26 -5.43
N LEU A 43 5.97 3.92 -6.39
CA LEU A 43 5.57 3.22 -7.63
C LEU A 43 4.79 1.93 -7.38
N PRO A 44 5.20 1.04 -6.43
CA PRO A 44 4.45 -0.19 -6.16
C PRO A 44 3.05 0.04 -5.56
N ILE A 45 2.81 1.22 -4.97
CA ILE A 45 1.57 1.54 -4.27
C ILE A 45 0.47 1.90 -5.25
N LYS A 46 0.82 2.50 -6.39
CA LYS A 46 -0.10 2.88 -7.47
C LYS A 46 -1.24 3.80 -7.01
N ARG A 47 -0.95 4.72 -6.06
CA ARG A 47 -1.86 5.80 -5.69
C ARG A 47 -1.46 7.08 -6.40
N VAL A 48 -2.36 7.62 -7.21
CA VAL A 48 -2.06 8.74 -8.13
C VAL A 48 -1.88 10.09 -7.44
N TYR A 49 -2.39 10.26 -6.23
CA TYR A 49 -2.43 11.54 -5.51
C TYR A 49 -1.05 12.18 -5.37
N GLU A 50 -0.09 11.47 -4.81
CA GLU A 50 1.26 11.97 -4.57
C GLU A 50 1.96 12.35 -5.87
N PHE A 51 1.83 11.53 -6.90
CA PHE A 51 2.46 11.79 -8.20
C PHE A 51 1.90 13.04 -8.89
N VAL A 52 0.58 13.21 -8.91
CA VAL A 52 -0.07 14.39 -9.52
C VAL A 52 0.27 15.67 -8.76
N ILE A 53 0.32 15.60 -7.43
CA ILE A 53 0.70 16.72 -6.57
C ILE A 53 2.18 17.10 -6.79
N LEU A 54 3.09 16.13 -6.81
CA LEU A 54 4.52 16.36 -7.10
C LEU A 54 4.73 16.93 -8.50
N LYS A 55 4.05 16.38 -9.51
CA LYS A 55 4.10 16.90 -10.89
C LYS A 55 3.71 18.37 -10.95
N TYR A 56 2.68 18.75 -10.24
CA TYR A 56 2.25 20.15 -10.17
C TYR A 56 3.30 21.04 -9.50
N LEU A 57 3.87 20.60 -8.37
CA LEU A 57 4.84 21.36 -7.59
C LEU A 57 6.19 21.59 -8.31
N ILE A 58 6.61 20.70 -9.23
CA ILE A 58 7.82 20.93 -10.02
C ILE A 58 7.80 22.29 -10.74
N SER A 59 6.63 22.76 -11.16
CA SER A 59 6.45 24.00 -11.93
C SER A 59 5.70 25.11 -11.18
N HIS A 60 5.32 24.89 -9.92
CA HIS A 60 4.54 25.83 -9.12
C HIS A 60 5.10 25.95 -7.71
N ASP A 61 4.88 27.09 -7.05
CA ASP A 61 5.47 27.39 -5.74
C ASP A 61 4.78 26.64 -4.60
N PHE A 62 3.46 26.41 -4.68
CA PHE A 62 2.71 25.73 -3.64
C PHE A 62 1.53 24.94 -4.20
N CYS A 63 1.01 24.02 -3.39
CA CYS A 63 -0.26 23.34 -3.63
C CYS A 63 -1.08 23.29 -2.33
N ASP A 64 -2.31 23.78 -2.37
CA ASP A 64 -3.30 23.65 -1.30
C ASP A 64 -4.36 22.60 -1.63
N GLU A 65 -5.30 22.36 -0.70
CA GLU A 65 -6.39 21.39 -0.89
C GLU A 65 -7.23 21.69 -2.13
N LYS A 66 -7.51 22.98 -2.42
CA LYS A 66 -8.35 23.37 -3.57
C LYS A 66 -7.66 23.10 -4.90
N ILE A 67 -6.37 23.44 -4.97
CA ILE A 67 -5.53 23.17 -6.13
C ILE A 67 -5.41 21.65 -6.33
N ALA A 68 -5.08 20.91 -5.27
CA ALA A 68 -4.98 19.46 -5.33
C ALA A 68 -6.27 18.80 -5.80
N PHE A 69 -7.42 19.23 -5.27
CA PHE A 69 -8.73 18.75 -5.71
C PHE A 69 -8.96 18.95 -7.21
N LYS A 70 -8.64 20.15 -7.72
CA LYS A 70 -8.79 20.50 -9.13
C LYS A 70 -7.89 19.67 -10.06
N ILE A 71 -6.61 19.51 -9.71
CA ILE A 71 -5.66 18.78 -10.56
C ILE A 71 -5.94 17.28 -10.54
N LEU A 72 -6.31 16.70 -9.38
CA LEU A 72 -6.67 15.30 -9.22
C LEU A 72 -7.96 14.92 -9.95
N GLY A 73 -8.92 15.84 -10.07
CA GLY A 73 -10.16 15.64 -10.82
C GLY A 73 -9.96 15.36 -12.32
N LYS A 74 -8.74 15.53 -12.86
CA LYS A 74 -8.40 15.12 -14.22
C LYS A 74 -8.11 13.61 -14.34
N TYR A 75 -7.78 12.95 -13.23
CA TYR A 75 -7.37 11.55 -13.17
C TYR A 75 -8.38 10.66 -12.43
N LEU A 76 -9.20 11.25 -11.57
CA LEU A 76 -10.11 10.54 -10.67
C LEU A 76 -11.56 10.97 -10.90
N LYS A 77 -12.48 10.03 -10.99
CA LYS A 77 -13.93 10.34 -11.01
C LYS A 77 -14.41 10.95 -9.69
N LYS A 78 -13.81 10.51 -8.57
CA LYS A 78 -14.13 10.99 -7.23
C LYS A 78 -12.84 11.27 -6.46
N VAL A 79 -12.63 12.52 -6.09
CA VAL A 79 -11.50 12.96 -5.29
C VAL A 79 -11.89 12.97 -3.81
N SER A 80 -11.08 12.35 -2.96
CA SER A 80 -11.26 12.35 -1.50
C SER A 80 -10.40 13.42 -0.86
N LYS A 81 -11.02 14.29 -0.06
CA LYS A 81 -10.31 15.31 0.73
C LYS A 81 -9.38 14.69 1.77
N ASP A 82 -9.85 13.65 2.47
CA ASP A 82 -9.04 12.95 3.47
C ASP A 82 -7.78 12.36 2.85
N THR A 83 -7.89 11.84 1.62
CA THR A 83 -6.73 11.33 0.88
C THR A 83 -5.79 12.44 0.41
N ILE A 84 -6.30 13.63 0.05
CA ILE A 84 -5.43 14.80 -0.23
C ILE A 84 -4.61 15.16 1.00
N ILE A 85 -5.25 15.31 2.15
CA ILE A 85 -4.57 15.66 3.40
C ILE A 85 -3.57 14.57 3.80
N HIS A 86 -3.96 13.30 3.69
CA HIS A 86 -3.05 12.18 3.94
C HIS A 86 -1.83 12.22 2.99
N SER A 87 -2.03 12.56 1.71
CA SER A 87 -0.93 12.70 0.75
C SER A 87 0.01 13.86 1.11
N PHE A 88 -0.49 14.95 1.66
CA PHE A 88 0.34 16.03 2.18
C PHE A 88 1.21 15.57 3.35
N TYR A 89 0.64 14.85 4.33
CA TYR A 89 1.42 14.23 5.42
C TYR A 89 2.44 13.23 4.90
N TYR A 90 2.08 12.43 3.90
CA TYR A 90 3.00 11.48 3.29
C TYR A 90 4.18 12.18 2.61
N LEU A 91 3.90 13.18 1.77
CA LEU A 91 4.93 13.96 1.05
C LEU A 91 5.81 14.78 2.00
N ASN A 92 5.27 15.26 3.12
CA ASN A 92 6.01 15.92 4.20
C ASN A 92 6.81 14.93 5.08
N GLN A 93 6.69 13.61 4.83
CA GLN A 93 7.29 12.51 5.58
C GLN A 93 6.78 12.31 7.02
N ASP A 94 5.72 12.99 7.45
CA ASP A 94 5.11 12.80 8.77
C ASP A 94 4.50 11.40 8.95
N TYR A 95 4.17 10.73 7.86
CA TYR A 95 3.68 9.36 7.81
C TYR A 95 4.73 8.32 8.23
N PHE A 96 6.03 8.62 8.04
CA PHE A 96 7.12 7.67 8.19
C PHE A 96 7.66 7.55 9.61
N ASP A 97 8.25 6.40 9.92
CA ASP A 97 9.10 6.24 11.11
C ASP A 97 10.50 6.81 10.87
N SER A 98 11.27 6.98 11.96
CA SER A 98 12.61 7.56 11.90
C SER A 98 13.59 6.79 10.99
N GLY A 99 13.43 5.46 10.92
CA GLY A 99 14.28 4.60 10.08
C GLY A 99 13.99 4.74 8.59
N GLN A 100 12.77 5.17 8.23
CA GLN A 100 12.39 5.48 6.85
C GLN A 100 12.81 6.90 6.46
N ILE A 101 12.59 7.89 7.34
CA ILE A 101 12.98 9.29 7.12
C ILE A 101 14.47 9.40 6.77
N SER A 102 15.34 8.67 7.46
CA SER A 102 16.79 8.71 7.20
C SER A 102 17.21 8.24 5.80
N ARG A 103 16.34 7.55 5.07
CA ARG A 103 16.62 6.99 3.74
C ARG A 103 16.28 7.93 2.59
N TYR A 104 15.49 8.97 2.87
CA TYR A 104 14.92 9.84 1.86
C TYR A 104 15.30 11.29 2.09
N LEU A 105 15.38 12.07 1.02
CA LEU A 105 15.40 13.52 1.10
C LEU A 105 13.94 13.99 1.33
N LYS A 106 13.77 14.97 2.20
CA LYS A 106 12.50 15.65 2.37
C LYS A 106 12.30 16.60 1.19
N LEU A 107 11.30 16.33 0.36
CA LEU A 107 11.02 17.13 -0.85
C LEU A 107 10.08 18.29 -0.59
N ILE A 108 9.20 18.14 0.40
CA ILE A 108 8.03 18.98 0.62
C ILE A 108 7.94 19.37 2.09
N ASP A 109 7.58 20.62 2.37
CA ASP A 109 7.14 21.12 3.66
C ASP A 109 5.64 21.37 3.66
N PHE A 110 4.97 20.98 4.75
CA PHE A 110 3.53 21.18 4.98
C PHE A 110 3.29 22.04 6.23
N ASP A 111 2.63 23.18 6.06
CA ASP A 111 2.34 24.13 7.14
C ASP A 111 0.95 23.92 7.79
N GLY A 112 0.24 22.84 7.45
CA GLY A 112 -1.13 22.55 7.87
C GLY A 112 -2.21 23.09 6.94
N LYS A 113 -1.85 23.90 5.93
CA LYS A 113 -2.78 24.47 4.93
C LYS A 113 -2.35 24.19 3.50
N LYS A 114 -1.08 24.32 3.22
CA LYS A 114 -0.48 24.11 1.90
C LYS A 114 0.86 23.43 2.02
N ILE A 115 1.27 22.84 0.92
CA ILE A 115 2.60 22.25 0.77
C ILE A 115 3.44 23.12 -0.19
N VAL A 116 4.72 23.20 0.09
CA VAL A 116 5.75 23.90 -0.71
C VAL A 116 6.96 23.01 -0.90
N LYS A 117 7.77 23.27 -1.89
CA LYS A 117 9.07 22.58 -2.04
C LYS A 117 10.02 22.99 -0.93
N THR A 118 10.86 22.06 -0.47
CA THR A 118 12.03 22.39 0.37
C THR A 118 13.11 23.06 -0.48
N LYS A 119 14.01 23.80 0.16
CA LYS A 119 15.14 24.47 -0.52
C LYS A 119 16.06 23.45 -1.21
N GLU A 120 16.25 22.30 -0.58
CA GLU A 120 17.05 21.20 -1.09
C GLU A 120 16.45 20.64 -2.40
N PHE A 121 15.14 20.47 -2.44
CA PHE A 121 14.46 20.00 -3.64
C PHE A 121 14.45 21.07 -4.73
N GLU A 122 14.24 22.34 -4.40
CA GLU A 122 14.35 23.45 -5.36
C GLU A 122 15.73 23.49 -6.00
N SER A 123 16.80 23.38 -5.21
CA SER A 123 18.17 23.34 -5.72
C SER A 123 18.43 22.15 -6.66
N LEU A 124 17.87 20.98 -6.38
CA LEU A 124 17.95 19.83 -7.30
C LEU A 124 17.22 20.10 -8.63
N LEU A 125 16.09 20.81 -8.59
CA LEU A 125 15.30 21.13 -9.79
C LEU A 125 15.95 22.18 -10.71
N GLU A 126 16.95 22.94 -10.24
CA GLU A 126 17.77 23.83 -11.06
C GLU A 126 18.62 23.05 -12.07
N ASN A 127 18.99 21.81 -11.74
CA ASN A 127 19.67 20.92 -12.67
C ASN A 127 18.65 20.27 -13.63
N LEU A 128 18.69 20.66 -14.89
CA LEU A 128 17.75 20.18 -15.90
C LEU A 128 17.71 18.65 -16.02
N LYS A 129 18.85 17.96 -15.85
CA LYS A 129 18.88 16.51 -15.93
C LYS A 129 18.21 15.83 -14.75
N TYR A 130 18.41 16.34 -13.54
CA TYR A 130 17.70 15.84 -12.36
C TYR A 130 16.20 16.08 -12.49
N LYS A 131 15.80 17.28 -12.94
CA LYS A 131 14.40 17.62 -13.17
C LYS A 131 13.75 16.66 -14.17
N GLU A 132 14.38 16.39 -15.32
CA GLU A 132 13.92 15.43 -16.32
C GLU A 132 13.67 14.03 -15.70
N ILE A 133 14.61 13.52 -14.90
CA ILE A 133 14.50 12.21 -14.25
C ILE A 133 13.37 12.19 -13.21
N PHE A 134 13.19 13.27 -12.45
CA PHE A 134 12.06 13.36 -11.52
C PHE A 134 10.71 13.35 -12.26
N GLU A 135 10.60 14.14 -13.34
CA GLU A 135 9.41 14.20 -14.19
C GLU A 135 9.10 12.84 -14.82
N ASP A 136 10.10 12.11 -15.30
CA ASP A 136 9.94 10.77 -15.87
C ASP A 136 9.43 9.77 -14.82
N SER A 137 10.03 9.73 -13.64
CA SER A 137 9.60 8.82 -12.56
C SER A 137 8.17 9.13 -12.08
N ILE A 138 7.84 10.42 -11.97
CA ILE A 138 6.49 10.87 -11.60
C ILE A 138 5.47 10.52 -12.69
N ASN A 139 5.80 10.77 -13.96
CA ASN A 139 4.93 10.44 -15.08
C ASN A 139 4.72 8.92 -15.19
N TYR A 140 5.76 8.12 -14.93
CA TYR A 140 5.64 6.67 -14.89
C TYR A 140 4.71 6.21 -13.76
N GLY A 141 4.77 6.86 -12.59
CA GLY A 141 3.83 6.59 -11.49
C GLY A 141 2.37 6.90 -11.86
N ILE A 142 2.12 7.99 -12.58
CA ILE A 142 0.77 8.32 -13.08
C ILE A 142 0.34 7.28 -14.12
N TYR A 143 1.19 6.97 -15.09
CA TYR A 143 0.92 5.98 -16.12
C TYR A 143 0.58 4.59 -15.53
N THR A 144 1.36 4.10 -14.58
CA THR A 144 1.10 2.78 -13.96
C THR A 144 -0.22 2.76 -13.18
N TYR A 145 -0.63 3.89 -12.59
CA TYR A 145 -1.96 4.03 -12.00
C TYR A 145 -3.06 3.93 -13.06
N GLU A 146 -2.93 4.67 -14.16
CA GLU A 146 -3.93 4.70 -15.23
C GLU A 146 -4.09 3.32 -15.89
N GLU A 147 -2.98 2.60 -16.15
CA GLU A 147 -3.00 1.23 -16.69
C GLU A 147 -3.65 0.22 -15.74
N GLU A 148 -3.35 0.30 -14.43
CA GLU A 148 -3.85 -0.67 -13.45
C GLU A 148 -5.29 -0.41 -13.05
N PHE A 149 -5.64 0.85 -12.78
CA PHE A 149 -6.93 1.22 -12.22
C PHE A 149 -7.82 1.96 -13.21
N GLY A 150 -7.25 2.77 -14.09
CA GLY A 150 -7.98 3.56 -15.07
C GLY A 150 -9.07 4.41 -14.42
N THR A 151 -10.29 4.30 -14.97
CA THR A 151 -11.48 5.00 -14.45
C THR A 151 -12.37 4.10 -13.61
N ALA A 152 -11.90 2.95 -13.15
CA ALA A 152 -12.70 2.00 -12.40
C ALA A 152 -13.12 2.56 -11.03
N ASP A 153 -14.38 2.33 -10.65
CA ASP A 153 -14.89 2.59 -9.32
C ASP A 153 -14.66 1.34 -8.47
N PHE A 154 -13.78 1.45 -7.48
CA PHE A 154 -13.59 0.41 -6.47
C PHE A 154 -14.25 0.83 -5.16
N ALA A 155 -14.66 -0.14 -4.36
CA ALA A 155 -15.28 0.10 -3.05
C ALA A 155 -14.37 0.88 -2.08
N MET A 156 -13.07 0.67 -2.20
CA MET A 156 -12.02 1.55 -1.67
C MET A 156 -11.16 1.99 -2.84
N PRO A 157 -10.88 3.29 -3.01
CA PRO A 157 -9.97 3.74 -4.05
C PRO A 157 -8.66 2.98 -3.95
N PHE A 158 -8.15 2.44 -5.07
CA PHE A 158 -6.88 1.72 -5.16
C PHE A 158 -6.86 0.25 -4.68
N LEU A 159 -7.98 -0.33 -4.21
CA LEU A 159 -8.09 -1.77 -3.97
C LEU A 159 -8.84 -2.44 -5.12
N LYS A 160 -8.12 -3.23 -5.89
CA LYS A 160 -8.63 -3.99 -7.03
C LYS A 160 -8.68 -5.48 -6.69
N LEU A 161 -9.80 -6.13 -6.98
CA LEU A 161 -10.00 -7.55 -6.76
C LEU A 161 -8.88 -8.36 -7.45
N TYR A 162 -8.36 -9.37 -6.77
CA TYR A 162 -7.28 -10.27 -7.19
C TYR A 162 -5.91 -9.61 -7.42
N THR A 163 -5.75 -8.34 -7.09
CA THR A 163 -4.44 -7.66 -7.08
C THR A 163 -3.68 -7.97 -5.79
N LYS A 164 -2.36 -8.01 -5.90
CA LYS A 164 -1.44 -8.30 -4.78
C LYS A 164 -1.06 -7.04 -4.03
N TYR A 165 -1.07 -7.11 -2.70
CA TYR A 165 -0.72 -6.02 -1.80
C TYR A 165 0.08 -6.54 -0.61
N ASN A 166 0.98 -5.71 -0.07
CA ASN A 166 1.53 -5.92 1.26
C ASN A 166 0.80 -5.04 2.29
N MET A 167 0.97 -5.36 3.57
CA MET A 167 0.25 -4.64 4.64
C MET A 167 0.61 -3.15 4.72
N LEU A 168 1.84 -2.77 4.41
CA LEU A 168 2.28 -1.37 4.46
C LEU A 168 1.62 -0.56 3.35
N ASN A 169 1.49 -1.14 2.16
CA ASN A 169 0.78 -0.51 1.03
C ASN A 169 -0.69 -0.29 1.37
N ILE A 170 -1.34 -1.28 1.99
CA ILE A 170 -2.74 -1.14 2.43
C ILE A 170 -2.89 -0.01 3.47
N ALA A 171 -1.98 0.07 4.45
CA ALA A 171 -2.04 1.14 5.43
C ALA A 171 -1.95 2.54 4.78
N GLN A 172 -1.08 2.71 3.77
CA GLN A 172 -0.99 3.95 3.01
C GLN A 172 -2.24 4.20 2.17
N LEU A 173 -2.69 3.21 1.38
CA LEU A 173 -3.85 3.34 0.49
C LEU A 173 -5.13 3.68 1.25
N CYS A 174 -5.27 3.21 2.48
CA CYS A 174 -6.43 3.42 3.34
C CYS A 174 -6.26 4.59 4.32
N ASN A 175 -5.34 5.51 4.05
CA ASN A 175 -5.15 6.74 4.82
C ASN A 175 -4.85 6.54 6.32
N PHE A 176 -4.16 5.46 6.70
CA PHE A 176 -3.68 5.33 8.07
C PHE A 176 -2.78 6.52 8.41
N PRO A 177 -2.93 7.14 9.58
CA PRO A 177 -2.26 8.41 9.87
C PRO A 177 -0.74 8.30 10.00
N LYS A 178 -0.23 7.11 10.32
CA LYS A 178 1.19 6.85 10.48
C LYS A 178 1.50 5.38 10.29
N ILE A 179 2.67 5.09 9.72
CA ILE A 179 3.18 3.72 9.66
C ILE A 179 3.56 3.25 11.07
N HIS A 180 3.30 1.99 11.35
CA HIS A 180 3.65 1.36 12.62
C HIS A 180 4.33 0.02 12.38
N SER A 181 5.38 -0.29 13.17
CA SER A 181 6.13 -1.54 13.05
C SER A 181 5.26 -2.80 13.19
N SER A 182 4.18 -2.73 14.00
CA SER A 182 3.23 -3.82 14.17
C SER A 182 2.48 -4.20 12.88
N PHE A 183 2.43 -3.33 11.87
CA PHE A 183 1.80 -3.63 10.58
C PHE A 183 2.54 -4.74 9.83
N ARG A 184 3.81 -5.00 10.14
CA ARG A 184 4.60 -6.05 9.48
C ARG A 184 4.24 -7.47 9.92
N GLY A 185 3.57 -7.64 11.05
CA GLY A 185 3.25 -8.96 11.63
C GLY A 185 1.82 -9.14 12.11
N SER A 186 0.97 -8.12 12.03
CA SER A 186 -0.41 -8.19 12.49
C SER A 186 -1.28 -8.84 11.41
N GLY A 187 -1.96 -9.93 11.69
CA GLY A 187 -2.97 -10.49 10.77
C GLY A 187 -4.27 -9.66 10.68
N PHE A 188 -4.32 -8.50 11.33
CA PHE A 188 -5.51 -7.66 11.42
C PHE A 188 -5.13 -6.19 11.55
N LEU A 189 -5.63 -5.35 10.66
CA LEU A 189 -5.60 -3.90 10.77
C LEU A 189 -7.03 -3.35 10.84
N LYS A 190 -7.17 -2.18 11.44
CA LYS A 190 -8.43 -1.48 11.56
C LYS A 190 -8.24 0.00 11.25
N TYR A 191 -9.11 0.55 10.42
CA TYR A 191 -9.21 1.98 10.20
C TYR A 191 -10.69 2.36 10.09
N GLN A 192 -11.18 3.19 11.01
CA GLN A 192 -12.59 3.55 11.13
C GLN A 192 -13.51 2.29 11.22
N ASP A 193 -14.41 2.11 10.25
CA ASP A 193 -15.33 0.97 10.15
C ASP A 193 -14.85 -0.10 9.14
N ASP A 194 -13.62 0.02 8.65
CA ASP A 194 -13.00 -0.95 7.77
C ASP A 194 -12.01 -1.84 8.55
N PHE A 195 -12.21 -3.15 8.47
CA PHE A 195 -11.35 -4.17 9.05
C PHE A 195 -10.63 -4.93 7.92
N PHE A 196 -9.32 -5.04 8.03
CA PHE A 196 -8.45 -5.66 7.03
C PHE A 196 -7.89 -6.94 7.63
N LEU A 197 -8.30 -8.09 7.09
CA LEU A 197 -7.91 -9.40 7.57
C LEU A 197 -6.85 -10.00 6.64
N PHE A 198 -5.64 -10.20 7.16
CA PHE A 198 -4.50 -10.75 6.43
C PHE A 198 -4.30 -12.21 6.82
N ILE A 199 -4.65 -13.12 5.90
CA ILE A 199 -4.82 -14.53 6.15
C ILE A 199 -3.71 -15.32 5.44
N ASN A 200 -2.99 -16.15 6.21
CA ASN A 200 -2.08 -17.14 5.67
C ASN A 200 -2.79 -18.49 5.69
N LEU A 201 -2.86 -19.18 4.55
CA LEU A 201 -3.49 -20.49 4.45
C LEU A 201 -2.56 -21.60 4.94
N GLU A 202 -1.31 -21.60 4.47
CA GLU A 202 -0.30 -22.53 4.94
C GLU A 202 0.62 -21.87 5.97
N LYS A 203 0.84 -22.56 7.07
CA LYS A 203 1.81 -22.18 8.07
C LYS A 203 3.00 -23.11 7.97
N GLU A 204 4.17 -22.52 7.75
CA GLU A 204 5.41 -23.24 8.04
C GLU A 204 5.36 -23.77 9.48
N LYS A 205 5.94 -24.93 9.72
CA LYS A 205 5.94 -25.70 10.98
C LYS A 205 6.51 -24.92 12.17
N PHE A 206 5.84 -23.84 12.58
CA PHE A 206 6.15 -23.13 13.81
C PHE A 206 5.18 -23.53 14.92
N SER A 207 5.73 -24.28 15.87
CA SER A 207 5.17 -24.72 17.17
C SER A 207 3.79 -25.39 17.17
N LYS A 208 3.70 -26.52 17.86
CA LYS A 208 2.49 -27.35 18.09
C LYS A 208 1.34 -26.65 18.80
N SER A 209 1.47 -25.37 19.20
CA SER A 209 0.47 -24.65 20.03
C SER A 209 -0.39 -23.62 19.29
N ALA A 210 -0.17 -23.37 18.00
CA ALA A 210 -0.93 -22.37 17.25
C ALA A 210 -1.46 -22.94 15.93
N ILE A 211 -2.26 -24.00 15.98
CA ILE A 211 -2.96 -24.54 14.81
C ILE A 211 -4.19 -23.67 14.56
N TYR A 212 -3.99 -22.51 13.90
CA TYR A 212 -5.08 -21.77 13.29
C TYR A 212 -5.40 -22.43 11.95
N HIS A 213 -6.56 -23.01 11.81
CA HIS A 213 -7.00 -23.60 10.56
C HIS A 213 -7.75 -22.57 9.74
N ASN A 214 -7.03 -21.75 8.99
CA ASN A 214 -7.63 -20.92 7.96
C ASN A 214 -7.67 -21.74 6.68
N ALA A 215 -8.86 -22.09 6.19
CA ALA A 215 -9.02 -22.90 4.99
C ALA A 215 -10.32 -22.52 4.25
N PHE A 216 -10.31 -22.61 2.93
CA PHE A 216 -11.52 -22.48 2.13
C PHE A 216 -12.36 -23.75 2.25
N LEU A 217 -13.62 -23.58 2.60
CA LEU A 217 -14.65 -24.64 2.63
C LEU A 217 -15.36 -24.75 1.29
N SER A 218 -15.52 -23.63 0.59
CA SER A 218 -16.07 -23.51 -0.76
C SER A 218 -15.45 -22.29 -1.45
N LYS A 219 -15.87 -21.98 -2.67
CA LYS A 219 -15.37 -20.81 -3.40
C LYS A 219 -15.68 -19.48 -2.74
N ASP A 220 -16.68 -19.41 -1.90
CA ASP A 220 -17.11 -18.19 -1.22
C ASP A 220 -16.99 -18.27 0.30
N THR A 221 -16.75 -19.42 0.90
CA THR A 221 -16.76 -19.61 2.34
C THR A 221 -15.41 -20.14 2.83
N PHE A 222 -14.89 -19.54 3.89
CA PHE A 222 -13.63 -19.95 4.49
C PHE A 222 -13.63 -19.75 6.01
N THR A 223 -12.75 -20.48 6.69
CA THR A 223 -12.55 -20.35 8.13
C THR A 223 -11.49 -19.28 8.44
N TYR A 224 -11.74 -18.53 9.49
CA TYR A 224 -10.80 -17.53 10.03
C TYR A 224 -10.76 -17.59 11.55
N GLN A 225 -9.58 -17.44 12.11
CA GLN A 225 -9.43 -17.35 13.56
C GLN A 225 -8.92 -15.96 13.95
N SER A 226 -9.66 -15.31 14.86
CA SER A 226 -9.33 -13.97 15.34
C SER A 226 -8.05 -13.96 16.19
N LYS A 227 -7.56 -12.76 16.54
CA LYS A 227 -6.48 -12.63 17.52
C LYS A 227 -6.90 -13.21 18.88
N PRO A 228 -5.97 -13.81 19.65
CA PRO A 228 -6.27 -14.34 21.00
C PRO A 228 -6.84 -13.30 21.98
N SER A 229 -6.60 -12.02 21.74
CA SER A 229 -7.12 -10.93 22.59
C SER A 229 -8.56 -10.51 22.25
N GLN A 230 -9.11 -10.93 21.10
CA GLN A 230 -10.44 -10.51 20.64
C GLN A 230 -11.54 -11.37 21.29
N SER A 231 -12.57 -10.70 21.82
CA SER A 231 -13.73 -11.32 22.44
C SER A 231 -14.98 -11.08 21.59
N GLN A 232 -15.81 -12.12 21.41
CA GLN A 232 -17.09 -12.01 20.70
C GLN A 232 -18.09 -11.06 21.38
N ASP A 233 -17.91 -10.78 22.66
CA ASP A 233 -18.88 -10.04 23.47
C ASP A 233 -18.64 -8.52 23.49
N LYS A 234 -17.47 -8.07 23.04
CA LYS A 234 -17.08 -6.65 23.09
C LYS A 234 -16.00 -6.24 22.10
N GLY A 235 -15.93 -4.92 21.86
CA GLY A 235 -14.85 -4.29 21.09
C GLY A 235 -14.79 -4.78 19.66
N ASP A 236 -13.58 -4.90 19.12
CA ASP A 236 -13.37 -5.29 17.72
C ASP A 236 -13.81 -6.73 17.43
N GLY A 237 -13.75 -7.63 18.43
CA GLY A 237 -14.24 -8.99 18.26
C GLY A 237 -15.76 -9.06 18.06
N GLN A 238 -16.54 -8.32 18.85
CA GLN A 238 -17.97 -8.20 18.64
C GLN A 238 -18.31 -7.58 17.29
N ARG A 239 -17.60 -6.50 16.92
CA ARG A 239 -17.79 -5.85 15.62
C ARG A 239 -17.38 -6.75 14.44
N LEU A 240 -16.47 -7.68 14.64
CA LEU A 240 -16.06 -8.67 13.64
C LEU A 240 -17.15 -9.75 13.45
N VAL A 241 -17.70 -10.31 14.53
CA VAL A 241 -18.73 -11.38 14.46
C VAL A 241 -20.09 -10.85 14.00
N GLU A 242 -20.42 -9.61 14.35
CA GLU A 242 -21.67 -8.93 13.98
C GLU A 242 -21.40 -7.81 12.94
N ASN A 243 -20.48 -8.03 12.01
CA ASN A 243 -19.98 -6.98 11.14
C ASN A 243 -21.07 -6.24 10.34
N GLN A 244 -22.08 -6.95 9.86
CA GLN A 244 -23.22 -6.35 9.15
C GLN A 244 -24.07 -5.45 10.06
N LYS A 245 -24.35 -5.88 11.29
CA LYS A 245 -25.09 -5.10 12.29
C LYS A 245 -24.36 -3.80 12.65
N HIS A 246 -23.06 -3.87 12.79
CA HIS A 246 -22.19 -2.74 13.11
C HIS A 246 -21.72 -1.95 11.88
N LYS A 247 -22.18 -2.31 10.67
CA LYS A 247 -21.79 -1.71 9.39
C LYS A 247 -20.26 -1.71 9.15
N VAL A 248 -19.58 -2.71 9.70
CA VAL A 248 -18.14 -2.91 9.51
C VAL A 248 -17.90 -3.66 8.21
N LYS A 249 -17.02 -3.14 7.36
CA LYS A 249 -16.58 -3.80 6.14
C LYS A 249 -15.37 -4.68 6.45
N LEU A 250 -15.45 -5.96 6.11
CA LEU A 250 -14.35 -6.90 6.27
C LEU A 250 -13.63 -7.05 4.92
N HIS A 251 -12.46 -6.45 4.79
CA HIS A 251 -11.59 -6.60 3.61
C HIS A 251 -10.72 -7.84 3.77
N ILE A 252 -10.73 -8.73 2.80
CA ILE A 252 -10.08 -10.03 2.87
C ILE A 252 -8.83 -10.05 1.98
N PHE A 253 -7.70 -10.33 2.61
CA PHE A 253 -6.39 -10.47 1.99
C PHE A 253 -5.83 -11.85 2.31
N VAL A 254 -5.55 -12.65 1.29
CA VAL A 254 -5.11 -14.03 1.47
C VAL A 254 -3.81 -14.28 0.72
N ARG A 255 -2.91 -15.02 1.34
CA ARG A 255 -1.77 -15.64 0.66
C ARG A 255 -1.64 -17.10 1.07
N LYS A 256 -1.17 -17.93 0.14
CA LYS A 256 -0.96 -19.35 0.42
C LYS A 256 0.23 -19.54 1.34
N PHE A 257 1.39 -19.00 0.97
CA PHE A 257 2.64 -19.11 1.70
C PHE A 257 3.08 -17.75 2.25
N VAL A 258 3.74 -17.74 3.41
CA VAL A 258 4.38 -16.54 3.97
C VAL A 258 5.62 -16.17 3.15
N GLN A 259 6.41 -17.20 2.77
CA GLN A 259 7.63 -17.03 1.98
C GLN A 259 7.72 -18.11 0.91
N VAL A 260 8.29 -17.74 -0.25
CA VAL A 260 8.72 -18.65 -1.31
C VAL A 260 10.14 -18.22 -1.68
N ASP A 261 11.10 -19.15 -1.68
CA ASP A 261 12.51 -18.87 -1.99
C ASP A 261 13.10 -17.69 -1.17
N LYS A 262 12.81 -17.66 0.12
CA LYS A 262 13.21 -16.61 1.08
C LYS A 262 12.59 -15.21 0.77
N LYS A 263 11.68 -15.09 -0.18
CA LYS A 263 10.97 -13.85 -0.49
C LYS A 263 9.58 -13.87 0.14
N THR A 264 9.28 -12.85 0.96
CA THR A 264 7.95 -12.67 1.55
C THR A 264 6.93 -12.48 0.45
N GLN A 265 5.86 -13.27 0.47
CA GLN A 265 4.79 -13.19 -0.51
C GLN A 265 3.79 -12.10 -0.13
N GLU A 266 3.26 -11.43 -1.14
CA GLU A 266 2.16 -10.47 -1.00
C GLU A 266 0.82 -11.20 -0.83
N PHE A 267 -0.17 -10.49 -0.32
CA PHE A 267 -1.54 -10.97 -0.17
C PHE A 267 -2.36 -10.61 -1.41
N ILE A 268 -3.20 -11.53 -1.85
CA ILE A 268 -4.21 -11.29 -2.90
C ILE A 268 -5.45 -10.73 -2.23
N TYR A 269 -5.95 -9.60 -2.71
CA TYR A 269 -7.21 -9.02 -2.24
C TYR A 269 -8.42 -9.75 -2.83
N LEU A 270 -9.30 -10.24 -1.95
CA LEU A 270 -10.47 -11.03 -2.34
C LEU A 270 -11.80 -10.26 -2.22
N GLY A 271 -11.75 -8.95 -1.97
CA GLY A 271 -12.95 -8.15 -1.76
C GLY A 271 -13.46 -8.22 -0.34
N PHE A 272 -14.79 -8.07 -0.18
CA PHE A 272 -15.46 -8.08 1.10
C PHE A 272 -15.96 -9.46 1.50
N ALA A 273 -16.09 -9.65 2.82
CA ALA A 273 -16.77 -10.81 3.38
C ALA A 273 -17.70 -10.42 4.54
N ASN A 274 -18.59 -11.33 4.87
CA ASN A 274 -19.47 -11.23 6.03
C ASN A 274 -19.27 -12.42 6.96
N SER A 275 -19.38 -12.20 8.26
CA SER A 275 -19.39 -13.26 9.25
C SER A 275 -20.75 -13.97 9.18
N VAL A 276 -20.73 -15.29 8.94
CA VAL A 276 -21.95 -16.10 8.82
C VAL A 276 -22.12 -17.07 9.98
N LYS A 277 -21.01 -17.46 10.62
CA LYS A 277 -21.03 -18.32 11.81
C LYS A 277 -19.80 -18.05 12.64
N TYR A 278 -19.93 -18.15 13.94
CA TYR A 278 -18.82 -18.01 14.87
C TYR A 278 -18.98 -18.88 16.11
N SER A 279 -17.86 -19.21 16.74
CA SER A 279 -17.82 -19.97 17.98
C SER A 279 -16.55 -19.68 18.75
N GLY A 280 -16.54 -20.03 20.02
CA GLY A 280 -15.38 -19.82 20.89
C GLY A 280 -15.19 -18.34 21.28
N ASN A 281 -14.24 -18.12 22.17
CA ASN A 281 -13.89 -16.78 22.65
C ASN A 281 -12.43 -16.74 23.02
N ARG A 282 -11.69 -15.75 22.47
CA ARG A 282 -10.26 -15.50 22.75
C ARG A 282 -9.32 -16.68 22.46
N PRO A 283 -9.22 -17.13 21.19
CA PRO A 283 -9.70 -16.52 19.96
C PRO A 283 -11.12 -16.93 19.61
N ILE A 284 -11.71 -16.18 18.65
CA ILE A 284 -13.00 -16.49 18.03
C ILE A 284 -12.71 -17.24 16.73
N SER A 285 -13.40 -18.38 16.54
CA SER A 285 -13.42 -19.11 15.27
C SER A 285 -14.60 -18.64 14.43
N LEU A 286 -14.37 -18.20 13.20
CA LEU A 286 -15.38 -17.65 12.31
C LEU A 286 -15.45 -18.45 11.00
N GLU A 287 -16.65 -18.55 10.45
CA GLU A 287 -16.87 -18.81 9.04
C GLU A 287 -17.22 -17.47 8.38
N LEU A 288 -16.44 -17.08 7.39
CA LEU A 288 -16.61 -15.84 6.63
C LEU A 288 -17.05 -16.20 5.21
N LYS A 289 -18.02 -15.44 4.69
CA LYS A 289 -18.52 -15.61 3.33
C LYS A 289 -18.15 -14.41 2.49
N LEU A 290 -17.40 -14.62 1.39
CA LEU A 290 -17.05 -13.61 0.41
C LEU A 290 -18.31 -13.12 -0.31
N GLU A 291 -18.38 -11.84 -0.60
CA GLU A 291 -19.43 -11.27 -1.45
C GLU A 291 -19.28 -11.71 -2.93
N ILE A 292 -18.05 -11.91 -3.39
CA ILE A 292 -17.71 -12.39 -4.72
C ILE A 292 -16.98 -13.73 -4.58
N PRO A 293 -17.56 -14.84 -5.06
CA PRO A 293 -16.90 -16.15 -5.02
C PRO A 293 -15.60 -16.16 -5.81
N LEU A 294 -14.62 -16.95 -5.37
CA LEU A 294 -13.39 -17.19 -6.11
C LEU A 294 -13.68 -17.85 -7.45
N ASP A 295 -12.88 -17.52 -8.47
CA ASP A 295 -12.84 -18.30 -9.68
C ASP A 295 -12.23 -19.70 -9.43
N ASN A 296 -12.39 -20.62 -10.41
CA ASN A 296 -11.91 -22.00 -10.28
C ASN A 296 -10.40 -22.07 -10.04
N ARG A 297 -9.63 -21.27 -10.78
CA ARG A 297 -8.17 -21.29 -10.74
C ARG A 297 -7.65 -20.89 -9.37
N LEU A 298 -8.16 -19.79 -8.82
CA LEU A 298 -7.72 -19.28 -7.53
C LEU A 298 -8.17 -20.18 -6.37
N PHE A 299 -9.37 -20.77 -6.48
CA PHE A 299 -9.86 -21.75 -5.50
C PHE A 299 -8.99 -23.02 -5.49
N GLU A 300 -8.64 -23.56 -6.66
CA GLU A 300 -7.72 -24.70 -6.78
C GLU A 300 -6.33 -24.37 -6.22
N GLU A 301 -5.80 -23.18 -6.54
CA GLU A 301 -4.50 -22.73 -6.02
C GLU A 301 -4.48 -22.71 -4.48
N PHE A 302 -5.54 -22.19 -3.85
CA PHE A 302 -5.63 -22.07 -2.39
C PHE A 302 -5.94 -23.38 -1.68
N THR A 303 -6.61 -24.33 -2.33
CA THR A 303 -7.02 -25.61 -1.72
C THR A 303 -6.10 -26.77 -2.04
N LYS A 304 -5.24 -26.64 -3.07
CA LYS A 304 -4.30 -27.69 -3.44
C LYS A 304 -3.31 -27.95 -2.31
N VAL A 305 -3.34 -29.13 -1.74
CA VAL A 305 -2.33 -29.62 -0.78
C VAL A 305 -1.07 -29.96 -1.59
N ILE A 306 0.07 -29.44 -1.16
CA ILE A 306 1.40 -29.73 -1.74
C ILE A 306 2.12 -30.75 -0.90
#